data_bbbd669f410b9e2193dd710091d64cf8
#
_entry.id   bbbd669f410b9e2193dd710091d64cf8
#
_cell.length_a   1.000
_cell.length_b   1.000
_cell.length_c   1.000
_cell.angle_alpha   90.00
_cell.angle_beta   90.00
_cell.angle_gamma   90.00
#
_symmetry.space_group_name_H-M   'P 1'
#
loop_
_entity.id
_entity.type
_entity.pdbx_description
1 polymer ?
#
loop_
_entity_poly.entity_id
_entity_poly.type
_entity_poly.pdbx_seq_one_letter_code
_entity_poly.pdbx_strand_id
1 'polypeptide(L)'
;SNPFIAALSAEGIVPKLVWTKRIETGEVVTAQHWKNGRELTFNEMPQTRVTNLLKKIHSSKTLLNMLKRMEMEPITPEIMLSKINASLSREVWTHHVVRKALTYLEAHIPQLDPRFFTVVHGDVNHNNWLLSDHDELFLVDWEDAMIADPAIDIGMLLYNYVPESQWSDWLACYGVKETLDLQKRMKWYTVIQSIAVIQWYEDQKRFKDMNTWLEFLNEIMNHNAFI
;
A
#
# COMPACT_ATOMS: atom_id res chain seq x y z
N SER A 1 -14.55 11.38 -16.87
CA SER A 1 -14.73 11.08 -15.43
C SER A 1 -13.96 9.83 -15.08
N ASN A 2 -13.41 9.77 -13.87
CA ASN A 2 -12.77 8.57 -13.36
C ASN A 2 -13.83 7.77 -12.59
N PRO A 3 -14.37 6.66 -13.14
CA PRO A 3 -15.43 5.90 -12.50
C PRO A 3 -14.99 5.26 -11.17
N PHE A 4 -13.69 5.02 -11.00
CA PHE A 4 -13.17 4.46 -9.77
C PHE A 4 -13.23 5.47 -8.61
N ILE A 5 -12.89 6.74 -8.86
CA ILE A 5 -13.02 7.82 -7.87
C ILE A 5 -14.49 8.00 -7.46
N ALA A 6 -15.41 7.93 -8.43
CA ALA A 6 -16.84 8.00 -8.14
C ALA A 6 -17.30 6.84 -7.24
N ALA A 7 -16.80 5.63 -7.47
CA ALA A 7 -17.11 4.46 -6.65
C ALA A 7 -16.53 4.60 -5.23
N LEU A 8 -15.29 5.07 -5.10
CA LEU A 8 -14.67 5.36 -3.80
C LEU A 8 -15.47 6.40 -3.01
N SER A 9 -15.92 7.45 -3.68
CA SER A 9 -16.75 8.50 -3.08
C SER A 9 -18.10 7.95 -2.62
N ALA A 10 -18.75 7.13 -3.44
CA ALA A 10 -20.04 6.52 -3.11
C ALA A 10 -19.94 5.60 -1.89
N GLU A 11 -18.82 4.95 -1.67
CA GLU A 11 -18.57 4.11 -0.49
C GLU A 11 -18.03 4.89 0.71
N GLY A 12 -17.86 6.21 0.59
CA GLY A 12 -17.36 7.05 1.67
C GLY A 12 -15.87 6.86 1.99
N ILE A 13 -15.10 6.33 1.07
CA ILE A 13 -13.65 6.08 1.25
C ILE A 13 -12.84 7.34 1.00
N VAL A 14 -13.27 8.16 0.05
CA VAL A 14 -12.70 9.48 -0.24
C VAL A 14 -13.75 10.55 -0.03
N PRO A 15 -13.33 11.83 0.15
CA PRO A 15 -14.29 12.94 0.25
C PRO A 15 -15.24 12.97 -0.94
N LYS A 16 -16.47 13.43 -0.71
CA LYS A 16 -17.55 13.41 -1.68
C LYS A 16 -17.12 14.04 -3.01
N LEU A 17 -17.32 13.30 -4.10
CA LEU A 17 -17.12 13.79 -5.46
C LEU A 17 -18.17 14.87 -5.78
N VAL A 18 -17.72 16.08 -6.17
CA VAL A 18 -18.60 17.20 -6.55
C VAL A 18 -18.76 17.25 -8.06
N TRP A 19 -17.65 17.25 -8.80
CA TRP A 19 -17.67 17.24 -10.25
C TRP A 19 -16.34 16.76 -10.84
N THR A 20 -16.39 16.37 -12.13
CA THR A 20 -15.20 16.14 -12.95
C THR A 20 -15.30 16.95 -14.22
N LYS A 21 -14.19 17.46 -14.73
CA LYS A 21 -14.11 18.21 -15.97
C LYS A 21 -12.85 17.83 -16.74
N ARG A 22 -13.00 17.64 -18.06
CA ARG A 22 -11.86 17.49 -18.95
C ARG A 22 -11.43 18.91 -19.38
N ILE A 23 -10.15 19.22 -19.16
CA ILE A 23 -9.56 20.51 -19.58
C ILE A 23 -8.95 20.40 -20.98
N GLU A 24 -8.54 21.53 -21.55
CA GLU A 24 -8.04 21.64 -22.94
C GLU A 24 -6.84 20.72 -23.23
N THR A 25 -6.00 20.44 -22.25
CA THR A 25 -4.85 19.52 -22.38
C THR A 25 -5.25 18.05 -22.50
N GLY A 26 -6.54 17.73 -22.31
CA GLY A 26 -7.03 16.36 -22.27
C GLY A 26 -7.00 15.73 -20.89
N GLU A 27 -6.40 16.38 -19.92
CA GLU A 27 -6.39 15.93 -18.53
C GLU A 27 -7.78 16.04 -17.90
N VAL A 28 -8.06 15.15 -16.94
CA VAL A 28 -9.31 15.16 -16.17
C VAL A 28 -9.04 15.79 -14.80
N VAL A 29 -9.76 16.87 -14.52
CA VAL A 29 -9.73 17.51 -13.21
C VAL A 29 -10.97 17.08 -12.42
N THR A 30 -10.77 16.68 -11.17
CA THR A 30 -11.83 16.24 -10.28
C THR A 30 -11.88 17.18 -9.07
N ALA A 31 -13.08 17.69 -8.77
CA ALA A 31 -13.31 18.44 -7.53
C ALA A 31 -14.07 17.55 -6.55
N GLN A 32 -13.56 17.49 -5.33
CA GLN A 32 -14.18 16.75 -4.23
C GLN A 32 -14.60 17.72 -3.13
N HIS A 33 -15.66 17.37 -2.40
CA HIS A 33 -16.09 18.15 -1.26
C HIS A 33 -15.07 17.97 -0.13
N TRP A 34 -14.15 18.94 0.01
CA TRP A 34 -13.17 18.93 1.07
C TRP A 34 -13.85 19.27 2.40
N LYS A 35 -13.62 18.44 3.38
CA LYS A 35 -14.00 18.70 4.77
C LYS A 35 -12.78 19.16 5.52
N ASN A 36 -12.92 20.19 6.35
CA ASN A 36 -11.82 20.64 7.21
C ASN A 36 -11.33 19.48 8.06
N GLY A 37 -10.02 19.36 8.13
CA GLY A 37 -9.44 18.23 8.83
C GLY A 37 -7.92 18.21 8.70
N ARG A 38 -7.35 17.05 8.96
CA ARG A 38 -5.90 16.86 8.97
C ARG A 38 -5.52 15.45 8.53
N GLU A 39 -4.26 15.27 8.17
CA GLU A 39 -3.65 13.95 8.03
C GLU A 39 -3.54 13.27 9.41
N LEU A 40 -3.58 11.93 9.43
CA LEU A 40 -3.24 11.18 10.63
C LEU A 40 -1.74 11.34 10.94
N THR A 41 -1.44 11.31 12.22
CA THR A 41 -0.05 11.19 12.67
C THR A 41 0.40 9.73 12.64
N PHE A 42 1.71 9.52 12.66
CA PHE A 42 2.31 8.18 12.75
C PHE A 42 1.68 7.34 13.88
N ASN A 43 1.53 7.93 15.07
CA ASN A 43 1.05 7.23 16.25
C ASN A 43 -0.45 6.90 16.23
N GLU A 44 -1.21 7.50 15.33
CA GLU A 44 -2.63 7.21 15.16
C GLU A 44 -2.91 6.03 14.23
N MET A 45 -1.92 5.60 13.46
CA MET A 45 -2.11 4.53 12.47
C MET A 45 -2.52 3.17 13.04
N PRO A 46 -2.13 2.78 14.28
CA PRO A 46 -2.60 1.52 14.87
C PRO A 46 -4.08 1.52 15.30
N GLN A 47 -4.78 2.65 15.22
CA GLN A 47 -6.17 2.75 15.69
C GLN A 47 -7.12 1.87 14.88
N THR A 48 -8.13 1.35 15.56
CA THR A 48 -9.14 0.45 14.98
C THR A 48 -9.85 1.03 13.77
N ARG A 49 -10.10 2.34 13.73
CA ARG A 49 -10.75 2.99 12.58
C ARG A 49 -9.93 2.85 11.29
N VAL A 50 -8.61 2.83 11.38
CA VAL A 50 -7.72 2.58 10.23
C VAL A 50 -7.89 1.14 9.74
N THR A 51 -7.82 0.19 10.67
CA THR A 51 -8.01 -1.24 10.37
C THR A 51 -9.37 -1.49 9.71
N ASN A 52 -10.43 -0.90 10.26
CA ASN A 52 -11.79 -1.08 9.74
C ASN A 52 -11.95 -0.50 8.33
N LEU A 53 -11.38 0.67 8.06
CA LEU A 53 -11.44 1.26 6.73
C LEU A 53 -10.66 0.43 5.71
N LEU A 54 -9.48 -0.04 6.07
CA LEU A 54 -8.68 -0.91 5.20
C LEU A 54 -9.44 -2.21 4.89
N LYS A 55 -10.06 -2.83 5.90
CA LYS A 55 -10.90 -4.02 5.72
C LYS A 55 -12.07 -3.76 4.77
N LYS A 56 -12.74 -2.64 4.93
CA LYS A 56 -13.85 -2.22 4.04
C LYS A 56 -13.37 -2.13 2.59
N ILE A 57 -12.22 -1.51 2.36
CA ILE A 57 -11.63 -1.37 1.04
C ILE A 57 -11.31 -2.74 0.43
N HIS A 58 -10.57 -3.57 1.14
CA HIS A 58 -10.16 -4.90 0.68
C HIS A 58 -11.34 -5.86 0.48
N SER A 59 -12.46 -5.61 1.15
CA SER A 59 -13.67 -6.45 1.02
C SER A 59 -14.65 -5.95 -0.04
N SER A 60 -14.39 -4.79 -0.65
CA SER A 60 -15.32 -4.17 -1.59
C SER A 60 -15.27 -4.87 -2.95
N LYS A 61 -16.33 -5.62 -3.25
CA LYS A 61 -16.51 -6.24 -4.57
C LYS A 61 -16.85 -5.21 -5.63
N THR A 62 -17.53 -4.13 -5.26
CA THR A 62 -17.86 -3.03 -6.16
C THR A 62 -16.59 -2.36 -6.68
N LEU A 63 -15.64 -2.04 -5.80
CA LEU A 63 -14.36 -1.46 -6.19
C LEU A 63 -13.53 -2.42 -7.05
N LEU A 64 -13.48 -3.69 -6.66
CA LEU A 64 -12.75 -4.70 -7.41
C LEU A 64 -13.32 -4.85 -8.83
N ASN A 65 -14.64 -4.93 -8.95
CA ASN A 65 -15.31 -5.04 -10.26
C ASN A 65 -15.08 -3.79 -11.10
N MET A 66 -15.01 -2.62 -10.48
CA MET A 66 -14.72 -1.36 -11.19
C MET A 66 -13.32 -1.39 -11.82
N LEU A 67 -12.31 -1.84 -11.06
CA LEU A 67 -10.95 -2.00 -11.59
C LEU A 67 -10.89 -3.03 -12.73
N LYS A 68 -11.63 -4.12 -12.61
CA LYS A 68 -11.74 -5.13 -13.68
C LYS A 68 -12.37 -4.56 -14.94
N ARG A 69 -13.40 -3.74 -14.81
CA ARG A 69 -14.04 -3.06 -15.95
C ARG A 69 -13.12 -2.04 -16.62
N MET A 70 -12.19 -1.47 -15.88
CA MET A 70 -11.15 -0.59 -16.40
C MET A 70 -10.00 -1.38 -17.04
N GLU A 71 -10.15 -2.70 -17.18
CA GLU A 71 -9.18 -3.60 -17.80
C GLU A 71 -7.83 -3.63 -17.07
N MET A 72 -7.83 -3.37 -15.76
CA MET A 72 -6.62 -3.49 -14.95
C MET A 72 -6.28 -4.96 -14.72
N GLU A 73 -5.07 -5.34 -15.12
CA GLU A 73 -4.57 -6.70 -14.91
C GLU A 73 -4.11 -6.90 -13.47
N PRO A 74 -4.32 -8.10 -12.90
CA PRO A 74 -3.78 -8.41 -11.58
C PRO A 74 -2.25 -8.26 -11.53
N ILE A 75 -1.75 -7.71 -10.44
CA ILE A 75 -0.32 -7.55 -10.20
C ILE A 75 0.16 -8.71 -9.34
N THR A 76 0.89 -9.63 -9.94
CA THR A 76 1.48 -10.79 -9.26
C THR A 76 2.85 -10.47 -8.67
N PRO A 77 3.36 -11.28 -7.73
CA PRO A 77 4.73 -11.12 -7.24
C PRO A 77 5.78 -11.13 -8.35
N GLU A 78 5.61 -11.99 -9.35
CA GLU A 78 6.52 -12.07 -10.51
C GLU A 78 6.53 -10.78 -11.31
N ILE A 79 5.38 -10.16 -11.52
CA ILE A 79 5.25 -8.86 -12.20
C ILE A 79 5.93 -7.78 -11.38
N MET A 80 5.72 -7.76 -10.06
CA MET A 80 6.38 -6.79 -9.17
C MET A 80 7.91 -6.92 -9.24
N LEU A 81 8.40 -8.14 -9.19
CA LEU A 81 9.83 -8.44 -9.24
C LEU A 81 10.45 -8.00 -10.58
N SER A 82 9.76 -8.28 -11.69
CA SER A 82 10.17 -7.85 -13.02
C SER A 82 10.26 -6.33 -13.12
N LYS A 83 9.24 -5.62 -12.60
CA LYS A 83 9.21 -4.16 -12.61
C LYS A 83 10.33 -3.56 -11.77
N ILE A 84 10.59 -4.09 -10.58
CA ILE A 84 11.65 -3.56 -9.72
C ILE A 84 13.03 -3.77 -10.36
N ASN A 85 13.29 -4.94 -10.92
CA ASN A 85 14.56 -5.21 -11.61
C ASN A 85 14.80 -4.27 -12.80
N ALA A 86 13.74 -3.88 -13.51
CA ALA A 86 13.84 -2.97 -14.65
C ALA A 86 14.03 -1.50 -14.24
N SER A 87 13.66 -1.12 -13.02
CA SER A 87 13.62 0.28 -12.58
C SER A 87 14.78 0.72 -11.69
N LEU A 88 15.55 -0.22 -11.15
CA LEU A 88 16.63 0.12 -10.22
C LEU A 88 17.82 0.77 -10.93
N SER A 89 18.28 1.88 -10.35
CA SER A 89 19.56 2.47 -10.73
C SER A 89 20.72 1.57 -10.30
N ARG A 90 21.88 1.77 -10.91
CA ARG A 90 23.07 1.03 -10.54
C ARG A 90 23.44 1.26 -9.07
N GLU A 91 23.33 2.49 -8.59
CA GLU A 91 23.64 2.89 -7.22
C GLU A 91 22.78 2.14 -6.21
N VAL A 92 21.48 2.07 -6.43
CA VAL A 92 20.55 1.32 -5.56
C VAL A 92 20.79 -0.18 -5.69
N TRP A 93 20.89 -0.68 -6.93
CA TRP A 93 21.07 -2.09 -7.20
C TRP A 93 22.35 -2.67 -6.57
N THR A 94 23.43 -1.89 -6.49
CA THR A 94 24.71 -2.35 -5.92
C THR A 94 24.79 -2.21 -4.40
N HIS A 95 23.82 -1.51 -3.77
CA HIS A 95 23.83 -1.37 -2.31
C HIS A 95 23.67 -2.74 -1.64
N HIS A 96 24.52 -3.04 -0.65
CA HIS A 96 24.57 -4.39 -0.04
C HIS A 96 23.24 -4.86 0.57
N VAL A 97 22.47 -3.97 1.20
CA VAL A 97 21.17 -4.30 1.77
C VAL A 97 20.17 -4.64 0.66
N VAL A 98 20.17 -3.86 -0.42
CA VAL A 98 19.29 -4.09 -1.58
C VAL A 98 19.66 -5.41 -2.28
N ARG A 99 20.93 -5.69 -2.43
CA ARG A 99 21.41 -6.96 -3.02
C ARG A 99 20.92 -8.16 -2.21
N LYS A 100 21.06 -8.09 -0.90
CA LYS A 100 20.58 -9.14 0.01
C LYS A 100 19.05 -9.30 -0.10
N ALA A 101 18.33 -8.18 -0.14
CA ALA A 101 16.88 -8.19 -0.29
C ALA A 101 16.41 -8.78 -1.61
N LEU A 102 17.07 -8.44 -2.73
CA LEU A 102 16.74 -9.00 -4.05
C LEU A 102 16.95 -10.51 -4.08
N THR A 103 18.02 -11.00 -3.49
CA THR A 103 18.29 -12.45 -3.36
C THR A 103 17.16 -13.14 -2.58
N TYR A 104 16.74 -12.55 -1.46
CA TYR A 104 15.62 -13.03 -0.66
C TYR A 104 14.32 -13.07 -1.49
N LEU A 105 14.00 -11.99 -2.21
CA LEU A 105 12.79 -11.91 -3.02
C LEU A 105 12.73 -12.99 -4.10
N GLU A 106 13.83 -13.26 -4.78
CA GLU A 106 13.89 -14.30 -5.80
C GLU A 106 13.71 -15.70 -5.22
N ALA A 107 14.17 -15.92 -4.00
CA ALA A 107 14.13 -17.23 -3.33
C ALA A 107 12.79 -17.53 -2.66
N HIS A 108 11.94 -16.51 -2.37
CA HIS A 108 10.76 -16.65 -1.52
C HIS A 108 9.49 -16.07 -2.15
N ILE A 109 9.29 -16.23 -3.45
CA ILE A 109 8.12 -15.68 -4.16
C ILE A 109 6.82 -16.25 -3.59
N PRO A 110 5.88 -15.40 -3.14
CA PRO A 110 4.58 -15.86 -2.61
C PRO A 110 3.74 -16.58 -3.67
N GLN A 111 2.90 -17.51 -3.21
CA GLN A 111 2.03 -18.34 -4.04
C GLN A 111 0.58 -18.17 -3.62
N LEU A 112 0.03 -16.97 -3.76
CA LEU A 112 -1.40 -16.74 -3.54
C LEU A 112 -2.14 -16.84 -4.87
N ASP A 113 -3.24 -17.61 -4.88
CA ASP A 113 -4.13 -17.70 -6.05
C ASP A 113 -4.72 -16.31 -6.34
N PRO A 114 -4.61 -15.81 -7.59
CA PRO A 114 -5.17 -14.51 -7.98
C PRO A 114 -6.68 -14.36 -7.72
N ARG A 115 -7.42 -15.45 -7.54
CA ARG A 115 -8.84 -15.40 -7.15
C ARG A 115 -9.05 -14.74 -5.77
N PHE A 116 -8.02 -14.73 -4.92
CA PHE A 116 -8.05 -14.08 -3.61
C PHE A 116 -7.51 -12.65 -3.63
N PHE A 117 -7.13 -12.15 -4.80
CA PHE A 117 -6.70 -10.77 -4.95
C PHE A 117 -7.87 -9.80 -4.74
N THR A 118 -7.56 -8.65 -4.19
CA THR A 118 -8.53 -7.60 -3.84
C THR A 118 -8.10 -6.28 -4.45
N VAL A 119 -8.90 -5.25 -4.24
CA VAL A 119 -8.43 -3.88 -4.41
C VAL A 119 -7.36 -3.61 -3.36
N VAL A 120 -6.19 -3.15 -3.80
CA VAL A 120 -5.06 -2.77 -2.95
C VAL A 120 -4.74 -1.31 -3.22
N HIS A 121 -4.53 -0.55 -2.16
CA HIS A 121 -4.21 0.88 -2.27
C HIS A 121 -2.77 1.09 -2.79
N GLY A 122 -1.81 0.38 -2.22
CA GLY A 122 -0.42 0.40 -2.64
C GLY A 122 0.46 1.48 -2.00
N ASP A 123 -0.13 2.42 -1.26
CA ASP A 123 0.60 3.49 -0.57
C ASP A 123 -0.13 3.91 0.72
N VAL A 124 -0.18 3.01 1.68
CA VAL A 124 -0.92 3.20 2.94
C VAL A 124 -0.18 4.07 3.97
N ASN A 125 0.68 4.95 3.51
CA ASN A 125 1.40 5.91 4.33
C ASN A 125 0.42 6.82 5.11
N HIS A 126 0.77 7.21 6.34
CA HIS A 126 -0.11 8.02 7.20
C HIS A 126 -0.54 9.34 6.54
N ASN A 127 0.27 9.90 5.65
CA ASN A 127 -0.06 11.15 4.93
C ASN A 127 -1.29 11.00 4.01
N ASN A 128 -1.68 9.78 3.68
CA ASN A 128 -2.83 9.52 2.81
C ASN A 128 -4.13 9.26 3.57
N TRP A 129 -4.07 9.26 4.89
CA TRP A 129 -5.25 9.09 5.76
C TRP A 129 -5.66 10.45 6.30
N LEU A 130 -6.88 10.88 5.94
CA LEU A 130 -7.41 12.19 6.32
C LEU A 130 -8.54 12.04 7.33
N LEU A 131 -8.43 12.74 8.44
CA LEU A 131 -9.45 12.79 9.47
C LEU A 131 -10.12 14.16 9.41
N SER A 132 -11.44 14.17 9.11
CA SER A 132 -12.20 15.40 9.10
C SER A 132 -12.47 15.92 10.52
N ASP A 133 -12.88 17.19 10.63
CA ASP A 133 -13.31 17.80 11.88
C ASP A 133 -14.63 17.20 12.44
N HIS A 134 -15.30 16.35 11.64
CA HIS A 134 -16.47 15.55 12.05
C HIS A 134 -16.12 14.08 12.33
N ASP A 135 -14.83 13.77 12.55
CA ASP A 135 -14.31 12.41 12.80
C ASP A 135 -14.56 11.41 11.66
N GLU A 136 -14.73 11.88 10.43
CA GLU A 136 -14.79 11.02 9.26
C GLU A 136 -13.36 10.70 8.79
N LEU A 137 -13.05 9.43 8.61
CA LEU A 137 -11.74 8.98 8.13
C LEU A 137 -11.83 8.63 6.65
N PHE A 138 -10.88 9.16 5.87
CA PHE A 138 -10.74 8.90 4.43
C PHE A 138 -9.35 8.38 4.11
N LEU A 139 -9.26 7.55 3.09
CA LEU A 139 -7.98 7.17 2.49
C LEU A 139 -7.94 7.73 1.06
N VAL A 140 -6.98 8.59 0.79
CA VAL A 140 -6.83 9.30 -0.50
C VAL A 140 -5.57 8.86 -1.23
N ASP A 141 -5.33 9.45 -2.41
CA ASP A 141 -4.18 9.15 -3.28
C ASP A 141 -4.19 7.71 -3.80
N TRP A 142 -5.10 7.47 -4.73
CA TRP A 142 -5.38 6.14 -5.31
C TRP A 142 -4.66 5.86 -6.62
N GLU A 143 -3.63 6.64 -6.96
CA GLU A 143 -2.91 6.47 -8.24
C GLU A 143 -2.16 5.14 -8.35
N ASP A 144 -1.76 4.54 -7.22
CA ASP A 144 -1.06 3.25 -7.18
C ASP A 144 -2.01 2.06 -6.97
N ALA A 145 -3.31 2.29 -7.03
CA ALA A 145 -4.31 1.24 -6.82
C ALA A 145 -4.13 0.09 -7.81
N MET A 146 -4.29 -1.12 -7.31
CA MET A 146 -4.09 -2.32 -8.09
C MET A 146 -5.03 -3.45 -7.65
N ILE A 147 -5.16 -4.46 -8.51
CA ILE A 147 -5.75 -5.75 -8.14
C ILE A 147 -4.59 -6.65 -7.74
N ALA A 148 -4.50 -6.99 -6.46
CA ALA A 148 -3.35 -7.72 -5.93
C ALA A 148 -3.65 -8.38 -4.59
N ASP A 149 -2.65 -9.00 -4.00
CA ASP A 149 -2.70 -9.59 -2.68
C ASP A 149 -2.87 -8.51 -1.61
N PRO A 150 -3.91 -8.58 -0.76
CA PRO A 150 -4.11 -7.59 0.31
C PRO A 150 -2.96 -7.54 1.33
N ALA A 151 -2.12 -8.55 1.40
CA ALA A 151 -0.93 -8.55 2.25
C ALA A 151 0.04 -7.42 1.91
N ILE A 152 -0.05 -6.84 0.71
CA ILE A 152 0.73 -5.66 0.32
C ILE A 152 0.47 -4.49 1.27
N ASP A 153 -0.80 -4.11 1.43
CA ASP A 153 -1.19 -3.01 2.33
C ASP A 153 -1.01 -3.38 3.79
N ILE A 154 -1.42 -4.60 4.17
CA ILE A 154 -1.34 -5.09 5.55
C ILE A 154 0.11 -5.10 6.03
N GLY A 155 1.01 -5.64 5.24
CA GLY A 155 2.43 -5.72 5.59
C GLY A 155 3.06 -4.35 5.76
N MET A 156 2.82 -3.44 4.83
CA MET A 156 3.37 -2.09 4.90
C MET A 156 2.86 -1.34 6.13
N LEU A 157 1.57 -1.51 6.47
CA LEU A 157 0.98 -0.87 7.64
C LEU A 157 1.54 -1.46 8.94
N LEU A 158 1.60 -2.78 9.07
CA LEU A 158 2.06 -3.44 10.29
C LEU A 158 3.55 -3.19 10.54
N TYR A 159 4.40 -3.39 9.53
CA TYR A 159 5.84 -3.19 9.68
C TYR A 159 6.22 -1.74 10.00
N ASN A 160 5.49 -0.77 9.46
CA ASN A 160 5.79 0.65 9.70
C ASN A 160 5.21 1.18 11.02
N TYR A 161 4.00 0.76 11.39
CA TYR A 161 3.23 1.51 12.40
C TYR A 161 2.81 0.70 13.62
N VAL A 162 2.84 -0.62 13.57
CA VAL A 162 2.28 -1.47 14.63
C VAL A 162 3.38 -2.31 15.23
N PRO A 163 3.61 -2.24 16.56
CA PRO A 163 4.55 -3.13 17.22
C PRO A 163 4.19 -4.60 16.97
N GLU A 164 5.19 -5.44 16.75
CA GLU A 164 4.96 -6.86 16.42
C GLU A 164 4.09 -7.57 17.46
N SER A 165 4.25 -7.24 18.74
CA SER A 165 3.43 -7.80 19.82
C SER A 165 1.93 -7.55 19.66
N GLN A 166 1.53 -6.57 18.84
CA GLN A 166 0.14 -6.20 18.59
C GLN A 166 -0.38 -6.71 17.26
N TRP A 167 0.44 -7.37 16.45
CA TRP A 167 0.02 -7.83 15.11
C TRP A 167 -1.13 -8.82 15.16
N SER A 168 -1.10 -9.75 16.10
CA SER A 168 -2.17 -10.76 16.25
C SER A 168 -3.52 -10.11 16.52
N ASP A 169 -3.57 -9.13 17.43
CA ASP A 169 -4.80 -8.39 17.75
C ASP A 169 -5.26 -7.53 16.58
N TRP A 170 -4.32 -6.87 15.89
CA TRP A 170 -4.64 -6.06 14.71
C TRP A 170 -5.24 -6.93 13.61
N LEU A 171 -4.64 -8.08 13.33
CA LEU A 171 -5.12 -9.02 12.30
C LEU A 171 -6.48 -9.61 12.67
N ALA A 172 -6.72 -9.90 13.96
CA ALA A 172 -8.03 -10.34 14.44
C ALA A 172 -9.09 -9.27 14.21
N CYS A 173 -8.78 -8.00 14.49
CA CYS A 173 -9.67 -6.86 14.23
C CYS A 173 -9.94 -6.71 12.72
N TYR A 174 -8.94 -6.88 11.89
CA TYR A 174 -9.07 -6.88 10.43
C TYR A 174 -9.92 -8.08 9.94
N GLY A 175 -9.92 -9.19 10.66
CA GLY A 175 -10.76 -10.34 10.37
C GLY A 175 -10.02 -11.52 9.76
N VAL A 176 -8.71 -11.62 9.95
CA VAL A 176 -7.90 -12.76 9.53
C VAL A 176 -7.08 -13.30 10.69
N LYS A 177 -6.73 -14.58 10.58
CA LYS A 177 -5.84 -15.21 11.54
C LYS A 177 -4.39 -14.97 11.14
N GLU A 178 -3.53 -14.72 12.13
CA GLU A 178 -2.09 -14.67 11.91
C GLU A 178 -1.55 -16.06 11.61
N THR A 179 -1.19 -16.30 10.35
CA THR A 179 -0.62 -17.57 9.89
C THR A 179 0.81 -17.36 9.43
N LEU A 180 1.59 -18.42 9.39
CA LEU A 180 2.95 -18.38 8.83
C LEU A 180 2.94 -17.91 7.36
N ASP A 181 1.97 -18.40 6.57
CA ASP A 181 1.82 -17.99 5.17
C ASP A 181 1.60 -16.48 5.05
N LEU A 182 0.68 -15.92 5.83
CA LEU A 182 0.41 -14.48 5.83
C LEU A 182 1.65 -13.68 6.24
N GLN A 183 2.35 -14.11 7.29
CA GLN A 183 3.59 -13.46 7.74
C GLN A 183 4.65 -13.44 6.64
N LYS A 184 4.84 -14.56 5.93
CA LYS A 184 5.78 -14.65 4.81
C LYS A 184 5.40 -13.72 3.66
N ARG A 185 4.12 -13.66 3.29
CA ARG A 185 3.63 -12.76 2.23
C ARG A 185 3.80 -11.29 2.63
N MET A 186 3.42 -10.93 3.86
CA MET A 186 3.60 -9.57 4.38
C MET A 186 5.07 -9.12 4.32
N LYS A 187 5.99 -9.97 4.76
CA LYS A 187 7.43 -9.66 4.71
C LYS A 187 7.90 -9.45 3.28
N TRP A 188 7.55 -10.37 2.39
CA TRP A 188 7.98 -10.30 0.98
C TRP A 188 7.54 -8.98 0.32
N TYR A 189 6.25 -8.65 0.46
CA TYR A 189 5.72 -7.41 -0.13
C TYR A 189 6.29 -6.15 0.51
N THR A 190 6.51 -6.15 1.81
CA THR A 190 7.11 -5.00 2.49
C THR A 190 8.55 -4.79 2.05
N VAL A 191 9.30 -5.86 1.84
CA VAL A 191 10.67 -5.80 1.30
C VAL A 191 10.68 -5.17 -0.10
N ILE A 192 9.88 -5.68 -1.03
CA ILE A 192 9.90 -5.17 -2.41
C ILE A 192 9.39 -3.73 -2.49
N GLN A 193 8.36 -3.37 -1.73
CA GLN A 193 7.87 -1.99 -1.69
C GLN A 193 8.90 -1.04 -1.08
N SER A 194 9.64 -1.48 -0.08
CA SER A 194 10.72 -0.67 0.51
C SER A 194 11.83 -0.38 -0.50
N ILE A 195 12.17 -1.34 -1.34
CA ILE A 195 13.15 -1.12 -2.43
C ILE A 195 12.62 -0.08 -3.42
N ALA A 196 11.34 -0.16 -3.77
CA ALA A 196 10.71 0.82 -4.67
C ALA A 196 10.75 2.24 -4.08
N VAL A 197 10.48 2.38 -2.78
CA VAL A 197 10.56 3.66 -2.07
C VAL A 197 12.00 4.20 -2.04
N ILE A 198 12.97 3.32 -1.79
CA ILE A 198 14.40 3.68 -1.81
C ILE A 198 14.78 4.25 -3.18
N GLN A 199 14.37 3.59 -4.27
CA GLN A 199 14.63 4.07 -5.61
C GLN A 199 13.97 5.40 -5.89
N TRP A 200 12.74 5.58 -5.42
CA TRP A 200 12.03 6.85 -5.59
C TRP A 200 12.76 8.01 -4.90
N TYR A 201 13.24 7.80 -3.67
CA TYR A 201 14.01 8.83 -2.96
C TYR A 201 15.35 9.11 -3.64
N GLU A 202 16.02 8.09 -4.15
CA GLU A 202 17.27 8.29 -4.92
C GLU A 202 17.01 9.15 -6.18
N ASP A 203 15.93 8.85 -6.91
CA ASP A 203 15.52 9.64 -8.08
C ASP A 203 15.23 11.10 -7.73
N GLN A 204 14.67 11.36 -6.56
CA GLN A 204 14.38 12.70 -6.05
C GLN A 204 15.61 13.37 -5.40
N LYS A 205 16.75 12.68 -5.33
CA LYS A 205 17.96 13.14 -4.64
C LYS A 205 17.73 13.44 -3.15
N ARG A 206 16.78 12.74 -2.53
CA ARG A 206 16.45 12.84 -1.11
C ARG A 206 17.19 11.75 -0.33
N PHE A 207 18.50 11.90 -0.23
CA PHE A 207 19.39 10.85 0.27
C PHE A 207 19.22 10.55 1.76
N LYS A 208 18.81 11.54 2.55
CA LYS A 208 18.52 11.32 3.97
C LYS A 208 17.32 10.39 4.16
N ASP A 209 16.25 10.64 3.41
CA ASP A 209 15.06 9.78 3.43
C ASP A 209 15.36 8.40 2.86
N MET A 210 16.16 8.33 1.81
CA MET A 210 16.64 7.07 1.24
C MET A 210 17.37 6.24 2.29
N ASN A 211 18.28 6.85 3.05
CA ASN A 211 19.04 6.17 4.10
C ASN A 211 18.13 5.65 5.22
N THR A 212 17.12 6.42 5.61
CA THR A 212 16.12 5.98 6.58
C THR A 212 15.41 4.71 6.10
N TRP A 213 15.02 4.65 4.83
CA TRP A 213 14.37 3.47 4.26
C TRP A 213 15.34 2.29 4.06
N LEU A 214 16.62 2.55 3.81
CA LEU A 214 17.63 1.49 3.80
C LEU A 214 17.78 0.85 5.18
N GLU A 215 17.78 1.64 6.25
CA GLU A 215 17.78 1.15 7.62
C GLU A 215 16.52 0.31 7.92
N PHE A 216 15.36 0.81 7.50
CA PHE A 216 14.09 0.10 7.63
C PHE A 216 14.11 -1.24 6.88
N LEU A 217 14.61 -1.25 5.64
CA LEU A 217 14.76 -2.48 4.86
C LEU A 217 15.67 -3.48 5.57
N ASN A 218 16.79 -3.02 6.14
CA ASN A 218 17.70 -3.87 6.88
C ASN A 218 17.01 -4.49 8.11
N GLU A 219 16.20 -3.72 8.84
CA GLU A 219 15.43 -4.21 9.97
C GLU A 219 14.42 -5.28 9.55
N ILE A 220 13.69 -5.06 8.46
CA ILE A 220 12.74 -6.06 7.92
C ILE A 220 13.49 -7.34 7.54
N MET A 221 14.63 -7.22 6.87
CA MET A 221 15.43 -8.38 6.45
C MET A 221 15.92 -9.20 7.65
N ASN A 222 16.21 -8.56 8.76
CA ASN A 222 16.64 -9.21 10.00
C ASN A 222 15.49 -9.65 10.89
N HIS A 223 14.25 -9.25 10.57
CA HIS A 223 13.07 -9.66 11.31
C HIS A 223 12.79 -11.14 11.06
N ASN A 224 12.74 -11.92 12.15
CA ASN A 224 12.51 -13.35 12.06
C ASN A 224 11.25 -13.73 12.87
N ALA A 225 10.08 -13.59 12.24
CA ALA A 225 8.79 -13.91 12.83
C ALA A 225 8.52 -15.43 12.92
N PHE A 226 9.44 -16.26 12.42
CA PHE A 226 9.21 -17.69 12.19
C PHE A 226 9.95 -18.60 13.20
N ILE A 227 10.53 -18.00 14.22
CA ILE A 227 11.17 -18.75 15.31
C ILE A 227 10.16 -19.01 16.41
#